data_4c689f1f20ba45e72dab63426b1e72db
#
_entry.id   4c689f1f20ba45e72dab63426b1e72db
#
_cell.length_a   1.000
_cell.length_b   1.000
_cell.length_c   1.000
_cell.angle_alpha   90.00
_cell.angle_beta   90.00
_cell.angle_gamma   90.00
#
_symmetry.space_group_name_H-M   'P 1'
#
loop_
_entity.id
_entity.type
_entity.pdbx_description
1 polymer ?
#
loop_
_entity_poly.entity_id
_entity_poly.type
_entity_poly.pdbx_seq_one_letter_code
_entity_poly.pdbx_strand_id
1 'polypeptide(L)'
;MLFRSNGAGDGGTRGWVAALDVNTGNELWRWYVVPKPGDPGSETWKDKNEAWKTGGGGIWQTGSYDPKNKLYIFGTGNPYPIYDVEARPGDNLYTDSVVALDINTGKPRWHFQYTPNDGWDYDENGIHMLYDANINGERRSVVGHFGRNGFYYTLDRATGKFIKGAQYVNDLNWTKGLNANTGKPLEYDPRLDVQIYNREARALRGDGFKRACPTWHEIGRAHV
;
A
#
# COMPACT_ATOMS: atom_id res chain seq x y z
N MET A 1 23.42 5.48 -7.02
CA MET A 1 22.37 4.46 -7.21
C MET A 1 21.10 5.15 -7.66
N LEU A 2 20.43 4.64 -8.68
CA LEU A 2 19.13 5.10 -9.15
C LEU A 2 18.08 4.02 -8.87
N PHE A 3 16.84 4.43 -8.56
CA PHE A 3 15.74 3.49 -8.40
C PHE A 3 14.81 3.56 -9.60
N ARG A 4 14.32 2.40 -10.05
CA ARG A 4 13.35 2.21 -11.12
C ARG A 4 12.25 1.26 -10.65
N SER A 5 11.05 1.46 -11.16
CA SER A 5 9.89 0.63 -10.84
C SER A 5 8.91 0.60 -12.02
N ASN A 6 7.89 -0.21 -11.92
CA ASN A 6 6.77 -0.20 -12.87
C ASN A 6 5.48 0.28 -12.20
N GLY A 7 4.65 1.00 -12.95
CA GLY A 7 3.40 1.58 -12.47
C GLY A 7 2.12 0.92 -12.99
N ALA A 8 2.19 -0.20 -13.67
CA ALA A 8 1.04 -0.77 -14.38
C ALA A 8 0.31 -1.87 -13.58
N GLY A 9 0.03 -1.65 -12.29
CA GLY A 9 -0.68 -2.61 -11.42
C GLY A 9 -2.02 -3.07 -12.00
N ASP A 10 -2.80 -2.15 -12.53
CA ASP A 10 -4.14 -2.37 -13.08
C ASP A 10 -4.15 -3.20 -14.38
N GLY A 11 -3.03 -3.32 -15.03
CA GLY A 11 -2.88 -4.09 -16.27
C GLY A 11 -2.48 -5.55 -16.09
N GLY A 12 -2.55 -6.10 -14.89
CA GLY A 12 -2.16 -7.48 -14.61
C GLY A 12 -0.65 -7.71 -14.76
N THR A 13 0.15 -6.74 -14.35
CA THR A 13 1.60 -6.85 -14.28
C THR A 13 2.04 -7.19 -12.86
N ARG A 14 3.22 -7.73 -12.70
CA ARG A 14 3.83 -7.93 -11.40
C ARG A 14 4.66 -6.72 -11.02
N GLY A 15 4.28 -6.03 -9.95
CA GLY A 15 4.99 -4.86 -9.42
C GLY A 15 6.43 -5.18 -9.03
N TRP A 16 7.35 -4.27 -9.32
CA TRP A 16 8.76 -4.41 -8.95
C TRP A 16 9.44 -3.05 -8.75
N VAL A 17 10.52 -3.08 -7.99
CA VAL A 17 11.49 -1.99 -7.88
C VAL A 17 12.90 -2.54 -8.04
N ALA A 18 13.76 -1.79 -8.71
CA ALA A 18 15.16 -2.16 -8.92
C ALA A 18 16.09 -0.98 -8.59
N ALA A 19 17.30 -1.29 -8.19
CA ALA A 19 18.38 -0.32 -8.09
C ALA A 19 19.35 -0.50 -9.24
N LEU A 20 19.78 0.63 -9.81
CA LEU A 20 20.74 0.68 -10.89
C LEU A 20 22.00 1.41 -10.43
N ASP A 21 23.14 0.95 -10.90
CA ASP A 21 24.39 1.70 -10.77
C ASP A 21 24.30 3.00 -11.56
N VAL A 22 24.62 4.12 -10.92
CA VAL A 22 24.48 5.46 -11.54
C VAL A 22 25.45 5.72 -12.68
N ASN A 23 26.61 5.04 -12.68
CA ASN A 23 27.64 5.25 -13.69
C ASN A 23 27.48 4.34 -14.90
N THR A 24 27.03 3.10 -14.67
CA THR A 24 26.97 2.07 -15.71
C THR A 24 25.56 1.77 -16.19
N GLY A 25 24.53 2.11 -15.39
CA GLY A 25 23.15 1.74 -15.65
C GLY A 25 22.83 0.26 -15.36
N ASN A 26 23.81 -0.53 -14.93
CA ASN A 26 23.60 -1.95 -14.63
C ASN A 26 22.68 -2.12 -13.43
N GLU A 27 21.79 -3.10 -13.50
CA GLU A 27 20.92 -3.49 -12.39
C GLU A 27 21.76 -4.14 -11.28
N LEU A 28 21.66 -3.58 -10.08
CA LEU A 28 22.33 -4.10 -8.89
C LEU A 28 21.50 -5.13 -8.17
N TRP A 29 20.19 -4.87 -8.08
CA TRP A 29 19.19 -5.78 -7.51
C TRP A 29 17.80 -5.39 -7.98
N ARG A 30 16.87 -6.39 -7.89
CA ARG A 30 15.44 -6.21 -8.12
C ARG A 30 14.65 -6.91 -7.05
N TRP A 31 13.59 -6.27 -6.59
CA TRP A 31 12.61 -6.84 -5.69
C TRP A 31 11.23 -6.77 -6.30
N TYR A 32 10.43 -7.82 -6.12
CA TYR A 32 9.07 -7.92 -6.62
C TYR A 32 8.06 -7.79 -5.49
N VAL A 33 6.99 -7.01 -5.72
CA VAL A 33 5.92 -6.78 -4.74
C VAL A 33 5.16 -8.07 -4.46
N VAL A 34 4.81 -8.82 -5.49
CA VAL A 34 4.13 -10.10 -5.33
C VAL A 34 5.17 -11.22 -5.27
N PRO A 35 5.30 -11.92 -4.13
CA PRO A 35 6.32 -12.95 -3.96
C PRO A 35 6.02 -14.18 -4.81
N LYS A 36 7.06 -14.90 -5.21
CA LYS A 36 6.92 -16.22 -5.83
C LYS A 36 6.51 -17.25 -4.78
N PRO A 37 5.88 -18.37 -5.19
CA PRO A 37 5.67 -19.49 -4.28
C PRO A 37 6.97 -19.91 -3.58
N GLY A 38 6.93 -19.96 -2.25
CA GLY A 38 8.09 -20.28 -1.40
C GLY A 38 8.88 -19.07 -0.91
N ASP A 39 8.71 -17.87 -1.50
CA ASP A 39 9.27 -16.64 -0.97
C ASP A 39 8.44 -16.15 0.24
N PRO A 40 9.04 -15.42 1.20
CA PRO A 40 8.31 -14.84 2.32
C PRO A 40 7.14 -13.98 1.86
N GLY A 41 5.95 -14.19 2.44
CA GLY A 41 4.71 -13.50 2.08
C GLY A 41 3.87 -14.25 1.02
N SER A 42 4.43 -15.24 0.33
CA SER A 42 3.68 -16.02 -0.66
C SER A 42 2.52 -16.82 -0.06
N GLU A 43 2.59 -17.16 1.21
CA GLU A 43 1.53 -17.84 1.96
C GLU A 43 0.25 -17.00 2.11
N THR A 44 0.34 -15.71 1.86
CA THR A 44 -0.80 -14.78 1.88
C THR A 44 -1.57 -14.74 0.56
N TRP A 45 -1.05 -15.36 -0.49
CA TRP A 45 -1.69 -15.55 -1.78
C TRP A 45 -2.23 -16.97 -1.86
N LYS A 46 -3.53 -17.13 -1.65
CA LYS A 46 -4.21 -18.44 -1.60
C LYS A 46 -4.94 -18.77 -2.90
N ASP A 47 -4.55 -18.08 -3.97
CA ASP A 47 -5.09 -18.30 -5.29
C ASP A 47 -4.63 -19.63 -5.91
N LYS A 48 -5.41 -20.10 -6.88
CA LYS A 48 -5.08 -21.30 -7.69
C LYS A 48 -4.52 -20.97 -9.08
N ASN A 49 -4.44 -19.68 -9.40
CA ASN A 49 -4.24 -19.17 -10.77
C ASN A 49 -2.87 -18.53 -10.97
N GLU A 50 -1.91 -18.81 -10.11
CA GLU A 50 -0.56 -18.25 -10.17
C GLU A 50 -0.56 -16.70 -10.20
N ALA A 51 -1.39 -16.05 -9.36
CA ALA A 51 -1.52 -14.59 -9.30
C ALA A 51 -0.17 -13.87 -9.11
N TRP A 52 0.82 -14.53 -8.56
CA TRP A 52 2.17 -14.00 -8.43
C TRP A 52 2.80 -13.57 -9.77
N LYS A 53 2.31 -14.05 -10.90
CA LYS A 53 2.78 -13.64 -12.25
C LYS A 53 2.20 -12.29 -12.66
N THR A 54 0.98 -11.99 -12.25
CA THR A 54 0.19 -10.84 -12.70
C THR A 54 -0.48 -10.08 -11.57
N GLY A 55 -0.08 -10.32 -10.33
CA GLY A 55 -0.84 -9.94 -9.13
C GLY A 55 -0.82 -8.46 -8.74
N GLY A 56 -0.38 -7.56 -9.61
CA GLY A 56 -0.43 -6.12 -9.34
C GLY A 56 0.72 -5.61 -8.48
N GLY A 57 0.43 -4.70 -7.58
CA GLY A 57 1.39 -4.06 -6.68
C GLY A 57 2.30 -3.07 -7.39
N GLY A 58 1.80 -2.34 -8.38
CA GLY A 58 2.57 -1.32 -9.10
C GLY A 58 3.18 -0.27 -8.17
N ILE A 59 4.29 0.35 -8.57
CA ILE A 59 4.98 1.39 -7.82
C ILE A 59 5.24 2.55 -8.77
N TRP A 60 4.39 3.58 -8.75
CA TRP A 60 4.50 4.73 -9.66
C TRP A 60 4.92 6.03 -8.96
N GLN A 61 5.00 6.03 -7.65
CA GLN A 61 5.48 7.16 -6.88
C GLN A 61 6.92 6.95 -6.41
N THR A 62 7.61 8.06 -6.22
CA THR A 62 8.97 8.05 -5.69
C THR A 62 8.97 7.68 -4.21
N GLY A 63 9.80 6.74 -3.82
CA GLY A 63 10.03 6.42 -2.42
C GLY A 63 10.93 7.44 -1.70
N SER A 64 11.00 7.31 -0.40
CA SER A 64 11.82 8.12 0.50
C SER A 64 13.08 7.37 0.91
N TYR A 65 14.21 8.06 0.97
CA TYR A 65 15.48 7.50 1.45
C TYR A 65 15.74 7.87 2.91
N ASP A 66 15.98 6.85 3.75
CA ASP A 66 16.45 7.03 5.13
C ASP A 66 17.96 6.76 5.21
N PRO A 67 18.79 7.79 5.27
CA PRO A 67 20.26 7.61 5.31
C PRO A 67 20.75 6.98 6.62
N LYS A 68 20.04 7.18 7.72
CA LYS A 68 20.42 6.65 9.03
C LYS A 68 20.30 5.12 9.08
N ASN A 69 19.22 4.59 8.56
CA ASN A 69 18.95 3.15 8.56
C ASN A 69 19.31 2.47 7.22
N LYS A 70 19.77 3.24 6.22
CA LYS A 70 20.08 2.79 4.86
C LYS A 70 18.89 2.07 4.21
N LEU A 71 17.70 2.69 4.32
CA LEU A 71 16.44 2.14 3.82
C LEU A 71 15.91 2.97 2.66
N TYR A 72 15.39 2.29 1.64
CA TYR A 72 14.48 2.86 0.66
C TYR A 72 13.06 2.46 1.03
N ILE A 73 12.22 3.46 1.34
CA ILE A 73 10.87 3.30 1.89
C ILE A 73 9.87 3.80 0.86
N PHE A 74 8.95 2.96 0.43
CA PHE A 74 7.99 3.28 -0.63
C PHE A 74 6.67 2.54 -0.43
N GLY A 75 5.61 3.08 -1.03
CA GLY A 75 4.31 2.45 -1.06
C GLY A 75 4.10 1.57 -2.29
N THR A 76 3.20 0.62 -2.18
CA THR A 76 2.80 -0.30 -3.24
C THR A 76 1.32 -0.16 -3.56
N GLY A 77 0.96 -0.39 -4.81
CA GLY A 77 -0.42 -0.31 -5.28
C GLY A 77 -1.25 -1.56 -4.97
N ASN A 78 -2.47 -1.52 -5.48
CA ASN A 78 -3.49 -2.54 -5.36
C ASN A 78 -3.06 -3.91 -5.90
N PRO A 79 -3.65 -5.00 -5.40
CA PRO A 79 -3.52 -6.31 -6.01
C PRO A 79 -4.37 -6.42 -7.28
N TYR A 80 -4.01 -7.36 -8.17
CA TYR A 80 -4.77 -7.66 -9.39
C TYR A 80 -5.25 -9.12 -9.40
N PRO A 81 -6.48 -9.42 -9.87
CA PRO A 81 -7.51 -8.51 -10.39
C PRO A 81 -8.05 -7.55 -9.31
N ILE A 82 -8.26 -6.27 -9.66
CA ILE A 82 -8.52 -5.19 -8.68
C ILE A 82 -9.72 -5.50 -7.79
N TYR A 83 -10.88 -5.75 -8.40
CA TYR A 83 -12.16 -5.90 -7.69
C TYR A 83 -12.60 -7.34 -7.48
N ASP A 84 -11.88 -8.31 -8.03
CA ASP A 84 -12.17 -9.74 -7.88
C ASP A 84 -11.31 -10.35 -6.79
N VAL A 85 -11.74 -10.14 -5.55
CA VAL A 85 -11.04 -10.65 -4.36
C VAL A 85 -11.12 -12.18 -4.24
N GLU A 86 -12.11 -12.81 -4.86
CA GLU A 86 -12.27 -14.27 -4.87
C GLU A 86 -11.24 -14.96 -5.77
N ALA A 87 -10.75 -14.28 -6.79
CA ALA A 87 -9.67 -14.78 -7.64
C ALA A 87 -8.31 -14.82 -6.91
N ARG A 88 -8.14 -14.04 -5.85
CA ARG A 88 -6.90 -13.91 -5.09
C ARG A 88 -7.13 -13.90 -3.58
N PRO A 89 -7.68 -14.97 -2.98
CA PRO A 89 -7.94 -15.02 -1.55
C PRO A 89 -6.66 -14.84 -0.71
N GLY A 90 -6.82 -14.30 0.50
CA GLY A 90 -5.72 -14.02 1.43
C GLY A 90 -5.32 -12.56 1.41
N ASP A 91 -4.34 -12.19 2.24
CA ASP A 91 -3.98 -10.79 2.47
C ASP A 91 -3.23 -10.13 1.29
N ASN A 92 -2.70 -10.93 0.36
CA ASN A 92 -2.00 -10.49 -0.85
C ASN A 92 -0.76 -9.60 -0.59
N LEU A 93 0.13 -10.02 0.31
CA LEU A 93 1.39 -9.31 0.53
C LEU A 93 2.26 -9.27 -0.76
N TYR A 94 2.89 -8.16 -1.07
CA TYR A 94 3.01 -6.89 -0.33
C TYR A 94 2.25 -5.77 -1.04
N THR A 95 1.04 -6.00 -1.53
CA THR A 95 0.17 -4.96 -2.10
C THR A 95 -0.41 -4.08 -0.98
N ASP A 96 -0.81 -2.86 -1.32
CA ASP A 96 -1.36 -1.85 -0.40
C ASP A 96 -0.56 -1.70 0.90
N SER A 97 0.74 -1.62 0.73
CA SER A 97 1.71 -1.65 1.81
C SER A 97 2.73 -0.52 1.70
N VAL A 98 3.33 -0.18 2.82
CA VAL A 98 4.66 0.42 2.81
C VAL A 98 5.71 -0.67 2.99
N VAL A 99 6.76 -0.60 2.21
CA VAL A 99 7.89 -1.54 2.26
C VAL A 99 9.19 -0.76 2.43
N ALA A 100 10.06 -1.26 3.29
CA ALA A 100 11.41 -0.74 3.46
C ALA A 100 12.44 -1.79 3.03
N LEU A 101 13.19 -1.47 2.01
CA LEU A 101 14.28 -2.32 1.53
C LEU A 101 15.64 -1.78 1.99
N ASP A 102 16.53 -2.68 2.31
CA ASP A 102 17.96 -2.33 2.47
C ASP A 102 18.48 -1.84 1.12
N ILE A 103 19.01 -0.63 1.11
CA ILE A 103 19.42 0.04 -0.14
C ILE A 103 20.53 -0.70 -0.90
N ASN A 104 21.41 -1.41 -0.20
CA ASN A 104 22.53 -2.09 -0.80
C ASN A 104 22.17 -3.45 -1.38
N THR A 105 21.19 -4.14 -0.77
CA THR A 105 20.88 -5.54 -1.08
C THR A 105 19.53 -5.76 -1.71
N GLY A 106 18.61 -4.77 -1.63
CA GLY A 106 17.22 -4.92 -2.06
C GLY A 106 16.39 -5.87 -1.18
N LYS A 107 16.94 -6.32 -0.05
CA LYS A 107 16.23 -7.22 0.86
C LYS A 107 15.24 -6.46 1.73
N PRO A 108 14.00 -6.96 1.90
CA PRO A 108 13.04 -6.38 2.83
C PRO A 108 13.57 -6.38 4.27
N ARG A 109 13.47 -5.24 4.92
CA ARG A 109 13.80 -5.06 6.34
C ARG A 109 12.54 -5.06 7.19
N TRP A 110 11.49 -4.41 6.68
CA TRP A 110 10.16 -4.40 7.28
C TRP A 110 9.12 -3.98 6.25
N HIS A 111 7.86 -4.27 6.56
CA HIS A 111 6.69 -3.78 5.84
C HIS A 111 5.54 -3.53 6.80
N PHE A 112 4.55 -2.77 6.34
CA PHE A 112 3.26 -2.61 6.99
C PHE A 112 2.18 -2.58 5.92
N GLN A 113 1.22 -3.49 5.98
CA GLN A 113 0.10 -3.52 5.04
C GLN A 113 -1.07 -2.72 5.61
N TYR A 114 -1.55 -1.75 4.83
CA TYR A 114 -2.63 -0.86 5.22
C TYR A 114 -4.01 -1.48 4.99
N THR A 115 -4.19 -2.14 3.85
CA THR A 115 -5.47 -2.75 3.45
C THR A 115 -5.23 -4.17 2.93
N PRO A 116 -5.33 -5.20 3.80
CA PRO A 116 -5.22 -6.60 3.36
C PRO A 116 -6.36 -6.97 2.41
N ASN A 117 -6.06 -7.72 1.36
CA ASN A 117 -7.01 -8.16 0.33
C ASN A 117 -7.85 -7.01 -0.24
N ASP A 118 -7.22 -5.91 -0.61
CA ASP A 118 -7.94 -4.74 -1.13
C ASP A 118 -8.81 -5.09 -2.33
N GLY A 119 -10.10 -4.81 -2.24
CA GLY A 119 -11.10 -4.97 -3.30
C GLY A 119 -11.69 -3.65 -3.76
N TRP A 120 -11.09 -2.51 -3.37
CA TRP A 120 -11.63 -1.17 -3.58
C TRP A 120 -10.71 -0.25 -4.36
N ASP A 121 -9.49 -0.71 -4.68
CA ASP A 121 -8.50 0.08 -5.40
C ASP A 121 -7.93 1.24 -4.55
N TYR A 122 -7.53 0.92 -3.33
CA TYR A 122 -7.06 1.94 -2.39
C TYR A 122 -5.65 2.43 -2.68
N ASP A 123 -4.80 1.62 -3.25
CA ASP A 123 -3.46 2.05 -3.66
C ASP A 123 -2.68 2.86 -2.60
N GLU A 124 -1.64 2.32 -2.05
CA GLU A 124 -0.89 3.02 -1.01
C GLU A 124 0.46 3.58 -1.53
N ASN A 125 0.50 3.92 -2.81
CA ASN A 125 1.69 4.52 -3.45
C ASN A 125 1.98 5.96 -3.01
N GLY A 126 1.07 6.62 -2.29
CA GLY A 126 1.25 7.97 -1.80
C GLY A 126 2.58 8.17 -1.06
N ILE A 127 3.01 9.43 -0.93
CA ILE A 127 4.29 9.77 -0.32
C ILE A 127 4.32 9.32 1.15
N HIS A 128 5.37 8.62 1.51
CA HIS A 128 5.70 8.25 2.88
C HIS A 128 6.69 9.27 3.43
N MET A 129 6.20 10.14 4.32
CA MET A 129 6.96 11.25 4.90
C MET A 129 7.86 10.77 6.03
N LEU A 130 9.15 11.08 5.95
CA LEU A 130 10.11 10.76 7.01
C LEU A 130 10.35 12.00 7.85
N TYR A 131 10.06 11.93 9.16
CA TYR A 131 10.25 13.04 10.07
C TYR A 131 10.50 12.57 11.51
N ASP A 132 10.86 13.49 12.38
CA ASP A 132 10.96 13.25 13.82
C ASP A 132 9.84 14.00 14.54
N ALA A 133 9.17 13.33 15.46
CA ALA A 133 8.08 13.89 16.25
C ALA A 133 8.20 13.52 17.73
N ASN A 134 7.65 14.37 18.58
CA ASN A 134 7.42 14.01 19.98
C ASN A 134 6.08 13.26 20.08
N ILE A 135 6.14 12.00 20.48
CA ILE A 135 4.97 11.15 20.66
C ILE A 135 4.98 10.63 22.09
N ASN A 136 3.97 10.97 22.86
CA ASN A 136 3.85 10.62 24.29
C ASN A 136 5.08 11.03 25.11
N GLY A 137 5.67 12.19 24.82
CA GLY A 137 6.84 12.73 25.54
C GLY A 137 8.19 12.20 25.03
N GLU A 138 8.23 11.27 24.09
CA GLU A 138 9.45 10.73 23.49
C GLU A 138 9.67 11.25 22.08
N ARG A 139 10.90 11.66 21.75
CA ARG A 139 11.28 11.98 20.38
C ARG A 139 11.48 10.70 19.59
N ARG A 140 10.70 10.53 18.52
CA ARG A 140 10.71 9.33 17.66
C ARG A 140 10.96 9.71 16.21
N SER A 141 11.74 8.90 15.51
CA SER A 141 11.87 8.95 14.07
C SER A 141 10.77 8.10 13.44
N VAL A 142 9.94 8.72 12.63
CA VAL A 142 8.70 8.09 12.14
C VAL A 142 8.53 8.17 10.63
N VAL A 143 7.69 7.31 10.11
CA VAL A 143 7.08 7.38 8.78
C VAL A 143 5.62 7.76 8.96
N GLY A 144 5.21 8.84 8.31
CA GLY A 144 3.80 9.26 8.24
C GLY A 144 3.24 9.04 6.84
N HIS A 145 1.99 8.59 6.76
CA HIS A 145 1.32 8.34 5.50
C HIS A 145 -0.18 8.62 5.61
N PHE A 146 -0.72 9.32 4.60
CA PHE A 146 -2.15 9.46 4.39
C PHE A 146 -2.61 8.36 3.44
N GLY A 147 -3.17 7.29 4.00
CA GLY A 147 -3.69 6.17 3.22
C GLY A 147 -4.97 6.54 2.48
N ARG A 148 -5.10 6.10 1.23
CA ARG A 148 -6.36 6.28 0.47
C ARG A 148 -7.53 5.53 1.11
N ASN A 149 -7.25 4.64 2.02
CA ASN A 149 -8.23 3.93 2.84
C ASN A 149 -8.88 4.79 3.95
N GLY A 150 -8.50 6.08 4.06
CA GLY A 150 -9.13 7.07 4.94
C GLY A 150 -8.47 7.26 6.29
N PHE A 151 -7.32 6.65 6.53
CA PHE A 151 -6.56 6.81 7.76
C PHE A 151 -5.19 7.43 7.53
N TYR A 152 -4.78 8.28 8.45
CA TYR A 152 -3.39 8.67 8.61
C TYR A 152 -2.68 7.69 9.53
N TYR A 153 -1.52 7.21 9.11
CA TYR A 153 -0.71 6.27 9.86
C TYR A 153 0.62 6.88 10.29
N THR A 154 1.07 6.51 11.47
CA THR A 154 2.40 6.82 11.99
C THR A 154 3.08 5.52 12.40
N LEU A 155 4.20 5.21 11.76
CA LEU A 155 4.98 4.00 12.00
C LEU A 155 6.38 4.37 12.49
N ASP A 156 6.99 3.49 13.28
CA ASP A 156 8.41 3.59 13.61
C ASP A 156 9.27 3.41 12.36
N ARG A 157 10.13 4.37 12.07
CA ARG A 157 10.89 4.41 10.82
C ARG A 157 11.91 3.28 10.65
N ALA A 158 12.46 2.81 11.77
CA ALA A 158 13.47 1.75 11.74
C ALA A 158 12.88 0.35 11.62
N THR A 159 11.67 0.14 12.14
CA THR A 159 11.08 -1.19 12.33
C THR A 159 9.75 -1.42 11.63
N GLY A 160 9.10 -0.36 11.14
CA GLY A 160 7.75 -0.43 10.57
C GLY A 160 6.65 -0.67 11.59
N LYS A 161 6.95 -0.70 12.88
CA LYS A 161 5.95 -0.93 13.93
C LYS A 161 4.95 0.22 13.96
N PHE A 162 3.67 -0.14 14.03
CA PHE A 162 2.58 0.81 14.20
C PHE A 162 2.71 1.57 15.52
N ILE A 163 2.57 2.88 15.48
CA ILE A 163 2.58 3.76 16.63
C ILE A 163 1.20 4.34 16.87
N LYS A 164 0.59 4.90 15.81
CA LYS A 164 -0.71 5.57 15.90
C LYS A 164 -1.36 5.62 14.52
N GLY A 165 -2.70 5.56 14.50
CA GLY A 165 -3.53 5.87 13.34
C GLY A 165 -4.62 6.86 13.71
N ALA A 166 -5.07 7.65 12.74
CA ALA A 166 -6.18 8.58 12.90
C ALA A 166 -7.02 8.58 11.63
N GLN A 167 -8.31 8.40 11.77
CA GLN A 167 -9.25 8.58 10.68
C GLN A 167 -9.30 10.07 10.31
N TYR A 168 -9.16 10.40 9.02
CA TYR A 168 -9.23 11.77 8.51
C TYR A 168 -10.38 11.99 7.53
N VAL A 169 -10.98 10.91 7.05
CA VAL A 169 -12.17 10.94 6.19
C VAL A 169 -13.42 10.75 7.04
N ASN A 170 -14.40 11.64 6.89
CA ASN A 170 -15.71 11.48 7.51
C ASN A 170 -16.46 10.31 6.85
N ASP A 171 -17.41 9.72 7.59
CA ASP A 171 -18.31 8.67 7.08
C ASP A 171 -17.61 7.46 6.46
N LEU A 172 -16.43 7.12 6.95
CA LEU A 172 -15.70 5.95 6.54
C LEU A 172 -16.44 4.68 6.96
N ASN A 173 -16.65 3.74 6.02
CA ASN A 173 -17.55 2.61 6.22
C ASN A 173 -17.02 1.24 5.76
N TRP A 174 -15.80 1.16 5.24
CA TRP A 174 -15.21 -0.11 4.83
C TRP A 174 -14.69 -0.94 6.04
N THR A 175 -14.47 -0.31 7.18
CA THR A 175 -14.00 -0.93 8.43
C THR A 175 -14.60 -0.22 9.64
N LYS A 176 -14.61 -0.89 10.79
CA LYS A 176 -14.99 -0.30 12.08
C LYS A 176 -13.87 0.52 12.73
N GLY A 177 -12.76 0.74 12.03
CA GLY A 177 -11.60 1.47 12.53
C GLY A 177 -10.34 0.62 12.52
N LEU A 178 -9.31 1.12 13.18
CA LEU A 178 -8.03 0.43 13.31
C LEU A 178 -7.85 -0.16 14.70
N ASN A 179 -7.27 -1.34 14.77
CA ASN A 179 -6.78 -1.89 16.03
C ASN A 179 -5.71 -0.97 16.61
N ALA A 180 -5.90 -0.49 17.84
CA ALA A 180 -5.06 0.52 18.48
C ALA A 180 -3.60 0.08 18.68
N ASN A 181 -3.33 -1.22 18.73
CA ASN A 181 -1.98 -1.76 18.95
C ASN A 181 -1.26 -2.14 17.65
N THR A 182 -2.01 -2.54 16.64
CA THR A 182 -1.44 -3.11 15.40
C THR A 182 -1.66 -2.24 14.18
N GLY A 183 -2.61 -1.29 14.22
CA GLY A 183 -3.01 -0.49 13.07
C GLY A 183 -3.75 -1.26 11.98
N LYS A 184 -4.06 -2.52 12.20
CA LYS A 184 -4.81 -3.31 11.21
C LYS A 184 -6.29 -2.96 11.25
N PRO A 185 -7.00 -3.00 10.10
CA PRO A 185 -8.43 -2.73 10.05
C PRO A 185 -9.23 -3.77 10.85
N LEU A 186 -10.31 -3.30 11.47
CA LEU A 186 -11.24 -4.10 12.26
C LEU A 186 -12.52 -4.35 11.47
N GLU A 187 -13.05 -5.57 11.54
CA GLU A 187 -14.36 -5.93 10.99
C GLU A 187 -14.60 -5.38 9.57
N TYR A 188 -13.74 -5.73 8.63
CA TYR A 188 -13.92 -5.39 7.22
C TYR A 188 -14.16 -6.65 6.38
N ASP A 189 -14.90 -6.49 5.28
CA ASP A 189 -15.08 -7.53 4.28
C ASP A 189 -14.77 -6.94 2.89
N PRO A 190 -13.67 -7.36 2.26
CA PRO A 190 -13.24 -6.82 0.97
C PRO A 190 -14.19 -7.16 -0.20
N ARG A 191 -15.16 -8.06 0.01
CA ARG A 191 -16.18 -8.41 -0.98
C ARG A 191 -17.34 -7.42 -1.00
N LEU A 192 -17.52 -6.64 0.07
CA LEU A 192 -18.62 -5.69 0.14
C LEU A 192 -18.33 -4.47 -0.73
N ASP A 193 -19.35 -3.97 -1.39
CA ASP A 193 -19.30 -2.67 -2.03
C ASP A 193 -19.03 -1.59 -1.00
N VAL A 194 -18.10 -0.70 -1.31
CA VAL A 194 -17.89 0.49 -0.50
C VAL A 194 -19.15 1.32 -0.56
N GLN A 195 -19.70 1.61 0.60
CA GLN A 195 -20.92 2.39 0.73
C GLN A 195 -20.70 3.80 0.19
N ILE A 196 -21.77 4.44 -0.11
CA ILE A 196 -21.72 5.82 -0.55
C ILE A 196 -21.39 6.69 0.63
N TYR A 197 -20.23 7.27 0.60
CA TYR A 197 -19.82 8.32 1.53
C TYR A 197 -20.22 9.71 1.01
N ASN A 198 -20.58 9.84 -0.26
CA ASN A 198 -21.11 11.04 -0.87
C ASN A 198 -22.26 10.73 -1.83
N ARG A 199 -23.50 11.06 -1.44
CA ARG A 199 -24.68 10.85 -2.25
C ARG A 199 -24.68 11.65 -3.56
N GLU A 200 -24.10 12.87 -3.51
CA GLU A 200 -24.04 13.72 -4.70
C GLU A 200 -23.08 13.17 -5.75
N ALA A 201 -21.92 12.71 -5.33
CA ALA A 201 -20.97 12.05 -6.23
C ALA A 201 -21.58 10.83 -6.91
N ARG A 202 -22.41 10.06 -6.21
CA ARG A 202 -23.15 8.94 -6.77
C ARG A 202 -24.19 9.38 -7.80
N ALA A 203 -24.98 10.40 -7.49
CA ALA A 203 -26.00 10.91 -8.39
C ALA A 203 -25.40 11.38 -9.73
N LEU A 204 -24.22 11.99 -9.70
CA LEU A 204 -23.51 12.42 -10.90
C LEU A 204 -22.96 11.25 -11.74
N ARG A 205 -22.79 10.07 -11.16
CA ARG A 205 -22.21 8.91 -11.85
C ARG A 205 -23.20 7.81 -12.18
N GLY A 206 -24.44 7.94 -11.75
CA GLY A 206 -25.51 6.97 -11.95
C GLY A 206 -25.45 5.77 -10.98
N ASP A 207 -26.49 4.96 -11.02
CA ASP A 207 -26.72 3.88 -10.05
C ASP A 207 -25.77 2.67 -10.20
N GLY A 208 -25.01 2.60 -11.28
CA GLY A 208 -24.08 1.49 -11.54
C GLY A 208 -22.70 1.61 -10.86
N PHE A 209 -22.41 2.71 -10.19
CA PHE A 209 -21.12 2.92 -9.56
C PHE A 209 -21.11 2.29 -8.17
N LYS A 210 -20.58 1.08 -8.07
CA LYS A 210 -20.66 0.26 -6.86
C LYS A 210 -19.44 0.36 -5.95
N ARG A 211 -18.25 0.53 -6.50
CA ARG A 211 -17.02 0.60 -5.74
C ARG A 211 -16.36 1.95 -5.95
N ALA A 212 -15.96 2.58 -4.86
CA ALA A 212 -15.28 3.86 -4.88
C ALA A 212 -14.25 3.92 -3.76
N CYS A 213 -13.13 4.55 -4.03
CA CYS A 213 -12.19 4.94 -2.98
C CYS A 213 -12.94 5.79 -1.93
N PRO A 214 -12.84 5.50 -0.63
CA PRO A 214 -13.49 6.31 0.42
C PRO A 214 -13.06 7.76 0.41
N THR A 215 -11.87 8.03 -0.10
CA THR A 215 -11.34 9.38 -0.25
C THR A 215 -11.71 10.03 -1.59
N TRP A 216 -12.50 9.34 -2.43
CA TRP A 216 -12.88 9.81 -3.76
C TRP A 216 -13.43 11.25 -3.74
N HIS A 217 -14.26 11.56 -2.75
CA HIS A 217 -14.85 12.89 -2.66
C HIS A 217 -13.82 13.96 -2.34
N GLU A 218 -12.82 13.64 -1.57
CA GLU A 218 -11.82 14.58 -1.07
C GLU A 218 -10.58 14.65 -1.96
N ILE A 219 -10.23 13.53 -2.57
CA ILE A 219 -9.08 13.41 -3.48
C ILE A 219 -9.54 13.26 -4.94
N GLY A 220 -10.72 12.71 -5.16
CA GLY A 220 -11.17 12.16 -6.43
C GLY A 220 -11.40 13.16 -7.55
N ARG A 221 -11.41 14.44 -7.30
CA ARG A 221 -11.36 15.43 -8.39
C ARG A 221 -10.03 15.42 -9.14
N ALA A 222 -9.01 14.80 -8.57
CA ALA A 222 -7.72 14.63 -9.21
C ALA A 222 -7.66 13.44 -10.19
N HIS A 223 -8.69 12.60 -10.21
CA HIS A 223 -8.76 11.39 -11.05
C HIS A 223 -9.80 11.47 -12.18
N VAL A 224 -10.35 12.66 -12.46
CA VAL A 224 -11.29 12.87 -13.57
C VAL A 224 -10.61 13.66 -14.68
#